data_b70a24b1eb3446f2781b1550b6ef7853
#
_entry.id   b70a24b1eb3446f2781b1550b6ef7853
#
_cell.length_a   1.000
_cell.length_b   1.000
_cell.length_c   1.000
_cell.angle_alpha   90.00
_cell.angle_beta   90.00
_cell.angle_gamma   90.00
#
_symmetry.space_group_name_H-M   'P 1'
#
loop_
_entity.id
_entity.type
_entity.pdbx_description
1 polymer ?
#
loop_
_entity_poly.entity_id
_entity_poly.type
_entity_poly.pdbx_seq_one_letter_code
_entity_poly.pdbx_strand_id
1 'polypeptide(L)'
;MRLSNWISGSFAVVVLALAIAVPTALAADRTRIALKPSAAFPAANGKATFKARGGERELQIEVEDIRRLRGKRVVFRVGGVLLGTARVNAFGTARIERNSDRGQRVPAVRAGTKVKVRTAAGVLIVSGSF
;
A
#
# COMPACT_ATOMS: atom_id res chain seq x y z
N MET A 1 -34.15 -52.29 45.67
CA MET A 1 -33.68 -51.95 44.67
C MET A 1 -33.45 -50.66 44.47
N ARG A 2 -32.63 -50.27 44.04
CA ARG A 2 -32.26 -49.15 43.92
C ARG A 2 -32.10 -48.76 42.75
N LEU A 3 -32.38 -47.84 42.36
CA LEU A 3 -32.08 -47.28 41.16
C LEU A 3 -31.08 -46.31 41.30
N SER A 4 -30.00 -46.60 40.84
CA SER A 4 -29.09 -45.57 40.63
C SER A 4 -29.57 -44.77 39.50
N ASN A 5 -30.12 -43.72 39.79
CA ASN A 5 -30.32 -42.72 38.82
C ASN A 5 -29.00 -42.19 38.43
N TRP A 6 -28.46 -42.77 37.48
CA TRP A 6 -27.39 -42.20 36.83
C TRP A 6 -27.91 -41.12 35.97
N ILE A 7 -27.96 -40.00 36.58
CA ILE A 7 -27.90 -38.81 35.75
C ILE A 7 -26.49 -38.76 35.26
N SER A 8 -26.30 -39.37 34.16
CA SER A 8 -25.18 -38.94 33.35
C SER A 8 -25.46 -37.49 33.03
N GLY A 9 -25.07 -36.65 33.90
CA GLY A 9 -24.89 -35.29 33.47
C GLY A 9 -23.86 -35.29 32.38
N SER A 10 -24.29 -35.39 31.17
CA SER A 10 -23.49 -34.89 30.11
C SER A 10 -23.31 -33.42 30.39
N PHE A 11 -22.28 -33.11 31.08
CA PHE A 11 -21.76 -31.78 31.03
C PHE A 11 -21.31 -31.60 29.59
N ALA A 12 -22.22 -31.13 28.79
CA ALA A 12 -21.83 -30.48 27.61
C ALA A 12 -20.97 -29.30 28.06
N VAL A 13 -19.73 -29.50 28.14
CA VAL A 13 -18.79 -28.38 28.15
C VAL A 13 -19.01 -27.71 26.82
N VAL A 14 -19.91 -26.79 26.81
CA VAL A 14 -19.92 -25.79 25.77
C VAL A 14 -18.64 -25.03 26.00
N VAL A 15 -17.59 -25.49 25.38
CA VAL A 15 -16.45 -24.64 25.15
C VAL A 15 -16.98 -23.56 24.22
N LEU A 16 -17.48 -22.53 24.82
CA LEU A 16 -17.60 -21.28 24.12
C LEU A 16 -16.18 -20.94 23.76
N ALA A 17 -15.77 -21.37 22.62
CA ALA A 17 -14.62 -20.76 21.97
C ALA A 17 -15.05 -19.32 21.75
N LEU A 18 -14.78 -18.48 22.73
CA LEU A 18 -14.72 -17.07 22.49
C LEU A 18 -13.64 -16.93 21.46
N ALA A 19 -14.01 -17.01 20.23
CA ALA A 19 -13.22 -16.44 19.19
C ALA A 19 -13.21 -14.95 19.53
N ILE A 20 -12.23 -14.55 20.29
CA ILE A 20 -11.86 -13.17 20.35
C ILE A 20 -11.43 -12.88 18.93
N ALA A 21 -12.38 -12.45 18.15
CA ALA A 21 -12.08 -11.80 16.92
C ALA A 21 -11.24 -10.60 17.34
N VAL A 22 -9.94 -10.78 17.37
CA VAL A 22 -9.02 -9.64 17.37
C VAL A 22 -9.53 -8.79 16.23
N PRO A 23 -10.00 -7.58 16.50
CA PRO A 23 -10.51 -6.76 15.43
C PRO A 23 -9.36 -6.60 14.43
N THR A 24 -9.44 -7.33 13.32
CA THR A 24 -8.55 -7.20 12.18
C THR A 24 -8.53 -5.76 11.66
N ALA A 25 -9.51 -4.95 12.06
CA ALA A 25 -9.56 -3.51 11.86
C ALA A 25 -8.39 -2.73 12.49
N LEU A 26 -7.62 -3.33 13.41
CA LEU A 26 -6.43 -2.71 14.01
C LEU A 26 -5.14 -3.10 13.33
N ALA A 27 -5.13 -4.12 12.49
CA ALA A 27 -4.00 -4.45 11.66
C ALA A 27 -4.00 -3.52 10.44
N ALA A 28 -2.93 -2.73 10.29
CA ALA A 28 -2.73 -1.95 9.09
C ALA A 28 -2.50 -2.90 7.91
N ASP A 29 -3.38 -2.88 6.92
CA ASP A 29 -3.11 -3.50 5.65
C ASP A 29 -2.03 -2.69 4.94
N ARG A 30 -0.90 -3.32 4.75
CA ARG A 30 0.23 -2.72 4.09
C ARG A 30 0.61 -3.55 2.89
N THR A 31 0.62 -2.93 1.73
CA THR A 31 1.07 -3.55 0.49
C THR A 31 2.23 -2.73 -0.08
N ARG A 32 3.30 -3.42 -0.42
CA ARG A 32 4.48 -2.82 -1.04
C ARG A 32 4.77 -3.53 -2.35
N ILE A 33 5.04 -2.73 -3.38
CA ILE A 33 5.43 -3.24 -4.69
C ILE A 33 6.72 -2.59 -5.15
N ALA A 34 7.49 -3.33 -5.96
CA ALA A 34 8.61 -2.80 -6.69
C ALA A 34 8.13 -2.17 -8.00
N LEU A 35 8.71 -1.04 -8.36
CA LEU A 35 8.49 -0.39 -9.64
C LEU A 35 9.65 -0.72 -10.57
N LYS A 36 9.32 -1.17 -11.77
CA LYS A 36 10.29 -1.60 -12.77
C LYS A 36 10.70 -0.46 -13.67
N PRO A 37 11.98 -0.39 -14.09
CA PRO A 37 12.46 0.64 -14.98
C PRO A 37 11.85 0.52 -16.37
N SER A 38 11.64 1.65 -17.01
CA SER A 38 11.35 1.71 -18.46
C SER A 38 12.63 1.56 -19.29
N ALA A 39 12.47 1.35 -20.59
CA ALA A 39 13.60 1.31 -21.49
C ALA A 39 14.36 2.64 -21.55
N ALA A 40 13.68 3.76 -21.37
CA ALA A 40 14.29 5.08 -21.36
C ALA A 40 15.14 5.35 -20.10
N PHE A 41 14.87 4.66 -19.01
CA PHE A 41 15.55 4.81 -17.71
C PHE A 41 15.95 3.45 -17.14
N PRO A 42 16.86 2.72 -17.81
CA PRO A 42 17.13 1.33 -17.44
C PRO A 42 17.75 1.15 -16.06
N ALA A 43 18.40 2.17 -15.51
CA ALA A 43 18.97 2.14 -14.18
C ALA A 43 17.98 2.54 -13.08
N ALA A 44 16.83 3.08 -13.43
CA ALA A 44 15.84 3.52 -12.46
C ALA A 44 15.24 2.34 -11.71
N ASN A 45 14.92 2.56 -10.46
CA ASN A 45 14.13 1.64 -9.65
C ASN A 45 13.18 2.44 -8.78
N GLY A 46 12.21 1.79 -8.22
CA GLY A 46 11.26 2.44 -7.36
C GLY A 46 10.46 1.46 -6.53
N LYS A 47 9.71 2.02 -5.61
CA LYS A 47 8.79 1.29 -4.76
C LYS A 47 7.56 2.13 -4.48
N ALA A 48 6.43 1.46 -4.34
CA ALA A 48 5.20 2.08 -3.89
C ALA A 48 4.68 1.30 -2.69
N THR A 49 4.24 2.00 -1.68
CA THR A 49 3.68 1.42 -0.46
C THR A 49 2.32 2.04 -0.22
N PHE A 50 1.32 1.18 -0.05
CA PHE A 50 -0.02 1.58 0.33
C PHE A 50 -0.34 1.01 1.71
N LYS A 51 -0.86 1.84 2.58
CA LYS A 51 -1.36 1.45 3.90
C LYS A 51 -2.79 1.89 4.04
N ALA A 52 -3.64 0.98 4.52
CA ALA A 52 -5.00 1.27 4.91
C ALA A 52 -5.19 0.87 6.37
N ARG A 53 -5.69 1.78 7.19
CA ARG A 53 -5.95 1.52 8.59
C ARG A 53 -7.17 2.33 9.03
N GLY A 54 -8.26 1.66 9.39
CA GLY A 54 -9.46 2.28 9.94
C GLY A 54 -9.97 3.43 9.09
N GLY A 55 -10.01 3.49 7.87
CA GLY A 55 -10.43 4.60 7.02
C GLY A 55 -9.33 5.58 6.65
N GLU A 56 -8.17 5.54 7.32
CA GLU A 56 -6.98 6.23 6.91
C GLU A 56 -6.32 5.49 5.74
N ARG A 57 -5.93 6.25 4.72
CA ARG A 57 -5.15 5.75 3.59
C ARG A 57 -3.89 6.56 3.44
N GLU A 58 -2.78 5.86 3.30
CA GLU A 58 -1.47 6.47 3.06
C GLU A 58 -0.82 5.80 1.84
N LEU A 59 -0.33 6.60 0.94
CA LEU A 59 0.36 6.15 -0.26
C LEU A 59 1.70 6.87 -0.36
N GLN A 60 2.76 6.08 -0.51
CA GLN A 60 4.11 6.57 -0.64
C GLN A 60 4.75 5.95 -1.88
N ILE A 61 5.34 6.78 -2.72
CA ILE A 61 6.05 6.35 -3.92
C ILE A 61 7.42 6.99 -3.92
N GLU A 62 8.45 6.17 -4.14
CA GLU A 62 9.83 6.60 -4.24
C GLU A 62 10.45 6.06 -5.52
N VAL A 63 11.17 6.91 -6.22
CA VAL A 63 11.95 6.56 -7.41
C VAL A 63 13.39 6.94 -7.17
N GLU A 64 14.30 6.01 -7.45
CA GLU A 64 15.73 6.15 -7.24
C GLU A 64 16.51 5.95 -8.54
N ASP A 65 17.77 6.38 -8.52
CA ASP A 65 18.72 6.22 -9.64
C ASP A 65 18.29 6.91 -10.93
N ILE A 66 17.70 8.09 -10.78
CA ILE A 66 17.34 8.98 -11.89
C ILE A 66 18.14 10.28 -11.86
N ARG A 67 19.45 10.17 -11.65
CA ARG A 67 20.36 11.32 -11.48
C ARG A 67 20.36 12.31 -12.62
N ARG A 68 20.13 11.86 -13.85
CA ARG A 68 20.06 12.77 -14.99
C ARG A 68 18.83 13.68 -14.98
N LEU A 69 17.87 13.41 -14.11
CA LEU A 69 16.70 14.25 -13.89
C LEU A 69 16.83 15.17 -12.67
N ARG A 70 18.02 15.28 -12.09
CA ARG A 70 18.24 16.16 -10.93
C ARG A 70 17.69 17.56 -11.17
N GLY A 71 16.98 18.08 -10.17
CA GLY A 71 16.36 19.39 -10.23
C GLY A 71 15.08 19.47 -11.07
N LYS A 72 14.75 18.42 -11.81
CA LYS A 72 13.54 18.37 -12.62
C LYS A 72 12.38 17.74 -11.84
N ARG A 73 11.16 18.05 -12.24
CA ARG A 73 9.96 17.46 -11.66
C ARG A 73 9.57 16.18 -12.37
N VAL A 74 9.10 15.23 -11.60
CA VAL A 74 8.48 13.99 -12.10
C VAL A 74 7.04 13.91 -11.63
N VAL A 75 6.22 13.20 -12.39
CA VAL A 75 4.77 13.12 -12.22
C VAL A 75 4.38 11.73 -11.78
N PHE A 76 3.62 11.64 -10.70
CA PHE A 76 3.16 10.38 -10.12
C PHE A 76 1.68 10.19 -10.40
N ARG A 77 1.32 9.04 -10.97
CA ARG A 77 -0.07 8.62 -11.20
C ARG A 77 -0.33 7.24 -10.61
N VAL A 78 -1.48 7.09 -10.01
CA VAL A 78 -1.93 5.83 -9.41
C VAL A 78 -3.36 5.58 -9.88
N GLY A 79 -3.58 4.44 -10.54
CA GLY A 79 -4.89 4.11 -11.10
C GLY A 79 -5.40 5.15 -12.10
N GLY A 80 -4.51 5.82 -12.84
CA GLY A 80 -4.86 6.90 -13.74
C GLY A 80 -5.11 8.26 -13.07
N VAL A 81 -5.08 8.33 -11.75
CA VAL A 81 -5.27 9.56 -10.99
C VAL A 81 -3.93 10.25 -10.77
N LEU A 82 -3.87 11.54 -11.05
CA LEU A 82 -2.69 12.35 -10.72
C LEU A 82 -2.56 12.45 -9.20
N LEU A 83 -1.48 11.89 -8.68
CA LEU A 83 -1.16 12.00 -7.26
C LEU A 83 -0.47 13.31 -6.94
N GLY A 84 0.41 13.73 -7.81
CA GLY A 84 1.18 14.96 -7.68
C GLY A 84 2.52 14.88 -8.39
N THR A 85 3.36 15.88 -8.14
CA THR A 85 4.71 15.97 -8.68
C THR A 85 5.72 16.11 -7.55
N ALA A 86 6.95 15.71 -7.80
CA ALA A 86 8.06 15.95 -6.89
C ALA A 86 9.32 16.28 -7.69
N ARG A 87 10.19 17.06 -7.08
CA ARG A 87 11.48 17.41 -7.65
C ARG A 87 12.50 16.31 -7.34
N VAL A 88 13.27 15.92 -8.32
CA VAL A 88 14.38 14.98 -8.14
C VAL A 88 15.50 15.69 -7.40
N ASN A 89 15.96 15.11 -6.30
CA ASN A 89 17.02 15.67 -5.47
C ASN A 89 18.42 15.44 -6.06
N ALA A 90 19.46 15.93 -5.38
CA ALA A 90 20.84 15.81 -5.80
C ALA A 90 21.32 14.34 -5.91
N PHE A 91 20.70 13.43 -5.20
CA PHE A 91 21.03 11.99 -5.23
C PHE A 91 20.33 11.23 -6.35
N GLY A 92 19.45 11.87 -7.10
CA GLY A 92 18.67 11.23 -8.14
C GLY A 92 17.45 10.49 -7.61
N THR A 93 16.87 10.95 -6.52
CA THR A 93 15.68 10.39 -5.87
C THR A 93 14.53 11.38 -5.90
N ALA A 94 13.34 10.89 -6.18
CA ALA A 94 12.10 11.65 -6.05
C ALA A 94 11.11 10.83 -5.21
N ARG A 95 10.39 11.50 -4.34
CA ARG A 95 9.46 10.87 -3.42
C ARG A 95 8.20 11.70 -3.29
N ILE A 96 7.07 11.01 -3.22
CA ILE A 96 5.79 11.62 -2.89
C ILE A 96 5.10 10.80 -1.80
N GLU A 97 4.43 11.49 -0.91
CA GLU A 97 3.63 10.88 0.15
C GLU A 97 2.29 11.61 0.22
N ARG A 98 1.21 10.84 0.33
CA ARG A 98 -0.15 11.36 0.52
C ARG A 98 -0.83 10.59 1.62
N ASN A 99 -1.52 11.32 2.48
CA ASN A 99 -2.23 10.76 3.62
C ASN A 99 -3.61 11.39 3.72
N SER A 100 -4.65 10.56 3.77
CA SER A 100 -6.03 11.02 3.84
C SER A 100 -6.35 11.74 5.15
N ASP A 101 -5.68 11.41 6.25
CA ASP A 101 -5.83 12.10 7.53
C ASP A 101 -5.29 13.53 7.53
N ARG A 102 -4.45 13.86 6.54
CA ARG A 102 -3.96 15.22 6.33
C ARG A 102 -4.81 16.01 5.33
N GLY A 103 -6.00 15.51 5.00
CA GLY A 103 -6.87 16.12 4.01
C GLY A 103 -6.39 15.96 2.57
N GLN A 104 -5.41 15.11 2.33
CA GLN A 104 -4.88 14.85 1.00
C GLN A 104 -5.68 13.75 0.31
N ARG A 105 -5.82 13.87 -1.00
CA ARG A 105 -6.51 12.85 -1.79
C ARG A 105 -5.60 11.63 -1.97
N VAL A 106 -6.09 10.48 -1.51
CA VAL A 106 -5.43 9.20 -1.71
C VAL A 106 -6.38 8.29 -2.48
N PRO A 107 -6.04 7.92 -3.72
CA PRO A 107 -6.89 7.02 -4.51
C PRO A 107 -7.00 5.66 -3.84
N ALA A 108 -8.11 4.97 -4.07
CA ALA A 108 -8.27 3.60 -3.64
C ALA A 108 -7.29 2.71 -4.42
N VAL A 109 -6.59 1.85 -3.70
CA VAL A 109 -5.65 0.90 -4.26
C VAL A 109 -6.23 -0.51 -4.13
N ARG A 110 -6.24 -1.23 -5.23
CA ARG A 110 -6.74 -2.61 -5.34
C ARG A 110 -5.69 -3.47 -6.04
N ALA A 111 -5.88 -4.78 -6.01
CA ALA A 111 -5.09 -5.66 -6.87
C ALA A 111 -5.21 -5.21 -8.33
N GLY A 112 -4.09 -5.02 -8.98
CA GLY A 112 -4.03 -4.52 -10.36
C GLY A 112 -3.98 -3.01 -10.54
N THR A 113 -4.13 -2.22 -9.49
CA THR A 113 -3.98 -0.75 -9.58
C THR A 113 -2.56 -0.41 -10.04
N LYS A 114 -2.45 0.33 -11.14
CA LYS A 114 -1.17 0.68 -11.75
C LYS A 114 -0.58 1.92 -11.14
N VAL A 115 0.73 1.88 -10.95
CA VAL A 115 1.55 3.02 -10.55
C VAL A 115 2.48 3.36 -11.71
N LYS A 116 2.49 4.63 -12.12
CA LYS A 116 3.35 5.12 -13.18
C LYS A 116 4.00 6.42 -12.77
N VAL A 117 5.29 6.52 -12.99
CA VAL A 117 6.05 7.75 -12.77
C VAL A 117 6.63 8.17 -14.11
N ARG A 118 6.38 9.42 -14.50
CA ARG A 118 6.81 9.99 -15.77
C ARG A 118 7.59 11.27 -15.56
N THR A 119 8.38 11.61 -16.55
CA THR A 119 8.95 12.97 -16.64
C THR A 119 7.81 13.98 -16.88
N ALA A 120 8.10 15.27 -16.70
CA ALA A 120 7.15 16.32 -17.03
C ALA A 120 6.73 16.31 -18.50
N ALA A 121 7.61 15.84 -19.38
CA ALA A 121 7.34 15.68 -20.81
C ALA A 121 6.54 14.40 -21.15
N GLY A 122 6.23 13.57 -20.17
CA GLY A 122 5.41 12.37 -20.35
C GLY A 122 6.18 11.07 -20.59
N VAL A 123 7.50 11.07 -20.53
CA VAL A 123 8.30 9.86 -20.70
C VAL A 123 8.20 8.97 -19.46
N LEU A 124 7.86 7.70 -19.64
CA LEU A 124 7.78 6.74 -18.54
C LEU A 124 9.15 6.49 -17.92
N ILE A 125 9.24 6.56 -16.61
CA ILE A 125 10.47 6.27 -15.84
C ILE A 125 10.39 4.89 -15.23
N VAL A 126 9.38 4.65 -14.40
CA VAL A 126 9.12 3.36 -13.74
C VAL A 126 7.62 3.10 -13.71
N SER A 127 7.25 1.82 -13.59
CA SER A 127 5.87 1.39 -13.46
C SER A 127 5.74 0.09 -12.67
N GLY A 128 4.55 -0.15 -12.13
CA GLY A 128 4.22 -1.37 -11.43
C GLY A 128 2.72 -1.50 -11.21
N SER A 129 2.31 -2.61 -10.62
CA SER A 129 0.92 -2.87 -10.26
C SER A 129 0.86 -3.45 -8.85
N PHE A 130 -0.10 -2.98 -8.09
CA PHE A 130 -0.44 -3.58 -6.81
C PHE A 130 -1.08 -4.94 -6.95
#